data_90269056b810382f04b0ee3db2cf96d3
#
_entry.id   90269056b810382f04b0ee3db2cf96d3
#
_cell.length_a   1.000
_cell.length_b   1.000
_cell.length_c   1.000
_cell.angle_alpha   90.00
_cell.angle_beta   90.00
_cell.angle_gamma   90.00
#
_symmetry.space_group_name_H-M   'P 1'
#
loop_
_entity.id
_entity.type
_entity.pdbx_description
1 polymer ?
#
loop_
_entity_poly.entity_id
_entity_poly.type
_entity_poly.pdbx_seq_one_letter_code
_entity_poly.pdbx_strand_id
1 'polypeptide(L)' 'MKFLLIMQVCSALHMSCMDPMEGGMYKTHFDCATAGYLNAIGLTREVGEDISNRDRITIKFECKPVTAT' A
#
# COMPACT_ATOMS: atom_id res chain seq x y z
N MET A 1 -16.99 -12.42 -4.89
CA MET A 1 -16.45 -11.14 -4.40
C MET A 1 -14.94 -11.11 -4.61
N LYS A 2 -14.42 -9.98 -5.01
CA LYS A 2 -12.98 -9.77 -5.15
C LYS A 2 -12.55 -8.64 -4.25
N PHE A 3 -11.25 -8.54 -4.04
CA PHE A 3 -10.68 -7.48 -3.19
C PHE A 3 -9.68 -6.67 -4.00
N LEU A 4 -9.89 -5.36 -4.00
CA LEU A 4 -8.99 -4.42 -4.66
C LEU A 4 -7.95 -3.94 -3.65
N LEU A 5 -6.68 -4.13 -3.99
CA LEU A 5 -5.60 -3.62 -3.17
C LEU A 5 -5.36 -2.16 -3.49
N ILE A 6 -5.47 -1.31 -2.50
CA ILE A 6 -5.21 0.12 -2.62
C ILE A 6 -4.04 0.45 -1.73
N MET A 7 -3.01 1.07 -2.29
CA MET A 7 -1.79 1.41 -1.56
C MET A 7 -1.58 2.90 -1.55
N GLN A 8 -0.96 3.41 -0.49
CA GLN A 8 -0.73 4.83 -0.33
C GLN A 8 0.60 5.08 0.38
N VAL A 9 1.38 5.99 -0.16
CA VAL A 9 2.66 6.41 0.41
C VAL A 9 2.42 7.68 1.21
N CYS A 10 2.80 7.67 2.47
CA CYS A 10 2.59 8.80 3.37
C CYS A 10 3.89 9.25 4.01
N SER A 11 3.99 10.54 4.28
CA SER A 11 5.11 11.12 5.05
C SER A 11 4.57 11.58 6.40
N ALA A 12 5.05 10.96 7.47
CA ALA A 12 4.66 11.37 8.82
C ALA A 12 5.26 12.73 9.18
N LEU A 13 6.43 13.05 8.61
CA LEU A 13 7.08 14.33 8.85
C LEU A 13 6.25 15.49 8.31
N HIS A 14 5.73 15.34 7.08
CA HIS A 14 4.94 16.39 6.43
C HIS A 14 3.45 16.22 6.67
N MET A 15 3.05 15.14 7.33
CA MET A 15 1.65 14.80 7.62
C MET A 15 0.79 14.79 6.36
N SER A 16 1.34 14.26 5.28
CA SER A 16 0.66 14.21 3.99
C SER A 16 0.89 12.87 3.30
N CYS A 17 -0.02 12.52 2.42
CA CYS A 17 0.03 11.29 1.66
C CYS A 17 -0.07 11.58 0.17
N MET A 18 0.54 10.72 -0.64
CA MET A 18 0.35 10.76 -2.08
C MET A 18 -1.02 10.19 -2.43
N ASP A 19 -1.44 10.40 -3.66
CA ASP A 19 -2.70 9.83 -4.12
C ASP A 19 -2.66 8.30 -4.04
N PRO A 20 -3.77 7.65 -3.67
CA PRO A 20 -3.81 6.20 -3.61
C PRO A 20 -3.54 5.56 -4.97
N MET A 21 -2.88 4.40 -4.92
CA MET A 21 -2.56 3.62 -6.12
C MET A 21 -3.23 2.26 -6.03
N GLU A 22 -3.69 1.74 -7.16
CA GLU A 22 -4.25 0.39 -7.21
C GLU A 22 -3.12 -0.63 -7.35
N GLY A 23 -3.17 -1.68 -6.51
CA GLY A 23 -2.16 -2.74 -6.49
C GLY A 23 -2.66 -4.06 -7.05
N GLY A 24 -3.82 -4.07 -7.68
CA GLY A 24 -4.37 -5.28 -8.30
C GLY A 24 -5.59 -5.83 -7.59
N MET A 25 -6.18 -6.83 -8.22
CA MET A 25 -7.37 -7.50 -7.70
C MET A 25 -7.02 -8.91 -7.23
N TYR A 26 -7.61 -9.32 -6.12
CA TYR A 26 -7.36 -10.62 -5.52
C TYR A 26 -8.67 -11.33 -5.19
N LYS A 27 -8.64 -12.65 -5.22
CA LYS A 27 -9.86 -13.45 -5.00
C LYS A 27 -10.28 -13.50 -3.54
N THR A 28 -9.32 -13.41 -2.61
CA THR A 28 -9.59 -13.50 -1.19
C THR A 28 -8.95 -12.34 -0.45
N HIS A 29 -9.49 -12.03 0.72
CA HIS A 29 -8.90 -11.02 1.59
C HIS A 29 -7.47 -11.42 2.00
N PHE A 30 -7.26 -12.70 2.28
CA PHE A 30 -5.95 -13.20 2.67
C PHE A 30 -4.91 -12.93 1.58
N ASP A 31 -5.24 -13.23 0.33
CA ASP A 31 -4.32 -13.00 -0.79
C ASP A 31 -4.04 -11.51 -0.97
N CYS A 32 -5.06 -10.68 -0.85
CA CYS A 32 -4.92 -9.24 -0.94
C CYS A 32 -4.02 -8.69 0.18
N ALA A 33 -4.26 -9.12 1.41
CA ALA A 33 -3.48 -8.67 2.56
C ALA A 33 -2.01 -9.09 2.43
N THR A 34 -1.77 -10.33 2.03
CA THR A 34 -0.41 -10.83 1.82
C THR A 34 0.32 -10.00 0.75
N ALA A 35 -0.35 -9.75 -0.37
CA ALA A 35 0.21 -8.92 -1.43
C ALA A 35 0.47 -7.49 -0.93
N GLY A 36 -0.43 -6.95 -0.11
CA GLY A 36 -0.28 -5.61 0.45
C GLY A 36 0.99 -5.48 1.28
N TYR A 37 1.22 -6.42 2.18
CA TYR A 37 2.43 -6.42 3.01
C TYR A 37 3.71 -6.57 2.18
N LEU A 38 3.71 -7.48 1.21
CA LEU A 38 4.88 -7.70 0.35
C LEU A 38 5.18 -6.46 -0.50
N ASN A 39 4.15 -5.85 -1.06
CA ASN A 39 4.33 -4.63 -1.85
C ASN A 39 4.77 -3.46 -0.98
N ALA A 40 4.26 -3.36 0.24
CA ALA A 40 4.66 -2.31 1.16
C ALA A 40 6.14 -2.40 1.51
N ILE A 41 6.63 -3.62 1.76
CA ILE A 41 8.05 -3.84 2.01
C ILE A 41 8.87 -3.46 0.79
N GLY A 42 8.44 -3.87 -0.40
CA GLY A 42 9.13 -3.57 -1.65
C GLY A 42 9.23 -2.07 -1.90
N LEU A 43 8.12 -1.35 -1.72
CA LEU A 43 8.10 0.10 -1.91
C LEU A 43 8.99 0.81 -0.90
N THR A 44 8.99 0.35 0.35
CA THR A 44 9.84 0.94 1.39
C THR A 44 11.31 0.80 1.00
N ARG A 45 11.69 -0.35 0.46
CA ARG A 45 13.07 -0.59 -0.01
C ARG A 45 13.42 0.27 -1.22
N GLU A 46 12.48 0.46 -2.14
CA GLU A 46 12.70 1.30 -3.32
C GLU A 46 12.89 2.77 -2.93
N VAL A 47 12.14 3.25 -1.95
CA VAL A 47 12.29 4.60 -1.44
C VAL A 47 13.69 4.78 -0.83
N GLY A 48 14.19 3.74 -0.18
CA GLY A 48 15.52 3.75 0.39
C GLY A 48 15.54 4.25 1.83
N GLU A 49 16.60 3.86 2.53
CA GLU A 49 16.74 4.14 3.95
C GLU A 49 16.84 5.64 4.25
N ASP A 50 17.62 6.37 3.44
CA ASP A 50 17.87 7.80 3.70
C ASP A 50 16.58 8.62 3.62
N ILE A 51 15.83 8.45 2.55
CA ILE A 51 14.56 9.19 2.35
C ILE A 51 13.52 8.73 3.35
N SER A 52 13.45 7.41 3.57
CA SER A 52 12.46 6.84 4.48
C SER A 52 12.67 7.37 5.91
N ASN A 53 13.90 7.47 6.35
CA ASN A 53 14.22 7.99 7.68
C ASN A 53 14.03 9.50 7.77
N ARG A 54 14.44 10.23 6.72
CA ARG A 54 14.34 11.68 6.71
C ARG A 54 12.89 12.16 6.75
N ASP A 55 12.05 11.58 5.90
CA ASP A 55 10.66 12.03 5.74
C ASP A 55 9.67 11.15 6.51
N ARG A 56 10.16 10.13 7.19
CA ARG A 56 9.34 9.17 7.94
C ARG A 56 8.24 8.57 7.07
N ILE A 57 8.70 7.94 5.98
CA ILE A 57 7.79 7.36 5.00
C ILE A 57 7.12 6.12 5.58
N THR A 58 5.81 6.05 5.42
CA THR A 58 5.00 4.92 5.81
C THR A 58 4.13 4.51 4.63
N ILE A 59 4.11 3.21 4.34
CA ILE A 59 3.24 2.68 3.29
C ILE A 59 2.00 2.12 3.95
N LYS A 60 0.84 2.59 3.51
CA LYS A 60 -0.45 2.09 3.98
C LYS A 60 -1.11 1.31 2.86
N PHE A 61 -1.93 0.34 3.21
CA PHE A 61 -2.73 -0.35 2.21
C PHE A 61 -4.07 -0.78 2.79
N GLU A 62 -5.01 -0.99 1.88
CA GLU A 62 -6.36 -1.40 2.22
C GLU A 62 -6.81 -2.44 1.20
N CYS A 63 -7.55 -3.43 1.66
CA CYS A 63 -8.17 -4.42 0.79
C CYS A 63 -9.67 -4.13 0.74
N LYS A 64 -10.09 -3.47 -0.32
CA LYS A 64 -11.48 -3.03 -0.47
C LYS A 64 -12.30 -4.10 -1.18
N PRO A 65 -13.38 -4.60 -0.56
CA PRO A 65 -14.24 -5.57 -1.24
C PRO A 65 -14.94 -4.92 -2.42
N VAL A 66 -14.90 -5.61 -3.56
CA VAL A 66 -15.53 -5.14 -4.79
C VAL A 66 -16.44 -6.25 -5.29
N THR A 67 -17.70 -5.91 -5.48
CA THR A 67 -18.66 -6.87 -6.02
C THR A 67 -18.44 -7.00 -7.52
N ALA A 68 -18.09 -8.20 -7.96
CA ALA A 68 -17.95 -8.47 -9.39
C ALA A 68 -19.34 -8.67 -10.00
N THR A 69 -19.64 -7.92 -11.02
CA THR A 69 -20.86 -8.11 -11.80
C THR A 69 -20.55 -8.93 -13.05
#